data_43b1e64026e3efcf58d3d20822197b7b
#
_entry.id   43b1e64026e3efcf58d3d20822197b7b
#
_cell.length_a   1.000
_cell.length_b   1.000
_cell.length_c   1.000
_cell.angle_alpha   90.00
_cell.angle_beta   90.00
_cell.angle_gamma   90.00
#
_symmetry.space_group_name_H-M   'P 1'
#
loop_
_entity.id
_entity.type
_entity.pdbx_description
1 polymer ?
#
loop_
_entity_poly.entity_id
_entity_poly.type
_entity_poly.pdbx_seq_one_letter_code
_entity_poly.pdbx_strand_id
1 'polypeptide(L)'
;MIEPGTVVLSPPAHKEFHDTEGLLRFIKLLRNLSSGKPVGFKLCLGQKKEFTQLCEEMKRLDIYPDFITVDGAEGGTGAAPLEYTDAVGVPMRPALVFVHQELTRLGIRDKIRVIASGKIVNAFDLLRTLSLGADCCNAARAFMLSLGCIQALRCDTNSCPPGVATLDPRLTK
;
A
#
# COMPACT_ATOMS: atom_id res chain seq x y z
N MET A 1 -24.82 -6.62 6.15
CA MET A 1 -24.97 -5.43 5.29
C MET A 1 -25.01 -4.23 6.23
N ILE A 2 -24.27 -3.15 5.95
CA ILE A 2 -24.27 -1.94 6.78
C ILE A 2 -25.43 -1.08 6.28
N GLU A 3 -26.21 -0.51 7.20
CA GLU A 3 -27.33 0.35 6.81
C GLU A 3 -26.84 1.69 6.23
N PRO A 4 -27.53 2.20 5.17
CA PRO A 4 -27.19 3.51 4.62
C PRO A 4 -27.21 4.61 5.70
N GLY A 5 -26.22 5.51 5.66
CA GLY A 5 -26.10 6.62 6.62
C GLY A 5 -25.40 6.24 7.94
N THR A 6 -24.96 4.99 8.11
CA THR A 6 -24.21 4.58 9.28
C THR A 6 -22.74 5.02 9.16
N VAL A 7 -22.22 5.67 10.20
CA VAL A 7 -20.79 6.00 10.28
C VAL A 7 -19.99 4.71 10.51
N VAL A 8 -19.09 4.39 9.59
CA VAL A 8 -18.20 3.24 9.69
C VAL A 8 -16.81 3.71 10.11
N LEU A 9 -16.38 3.30 11.30
CA LEU A 9 -15.03 3.55 11.78
C LEU A 9 -14.13 2.38 11.40
N SER A 10 -13.03 2.67 10.69
CA SER A 10 -12.01 1.66 10.44
C SER A 10 -11.32 1.29 11.76
N PRO A 11 -11.16 -0.01 12.07
CA PRO A 11 -10.46 -0.41 13.28
C PRO A 11 -8.97 -0.04 13.19
N PRO A 12 -8.32 0.32 14.32
CA PRO A 12 -6.90 0.70 14.33
C PRO A 12 -5.96 -0.50 14.13
N ALA A 13 -6.46 -1.73 14.29
CA ALA A 13 -5.71 -2.97 14.14
C ALA A 13 -6.56 -4.06 13.52
N HIS A 14 -5.90 -5.03 12.91
CA HIS A 14 -6.56 -6.21 12.36
C HIS A 14 -7.05 -7.12 13.48
N LYS A 15 -8.22 -7.77 13.29
CA LYS A 15 -8.81 -8.63 14.34
C LYS A 15 -8.13 -10.00 14.45
N GLU A 16 -7.59 -10.51 13.36
CA GLU A 16 -7.07 -11.87 13.25
C GLU A 16 -5.63 -12.03 13.77
N PHE A 17 -4.93 -10.91 14.00
CA PHE A 17 -3.57 -10.95 14.53
C PHE A 17 -3.24 -9.64 15.28
N HIS A 18 -2.32 -9.75 16.27
CA HIS A 18 -1.93 -8.64 17.12
C HIS A 18 -0.41 -8.47 17.22
N ASP A 19 0.34 -9.35 16.58
CA ASP A 19 1.80 -9.34 16.54
C ASP A 19 2.33 -9.81 15.17
N THR A 20 3.63 -9.77 15.03
CA THR A 20 4.33 -10.12 13.79
C THR A 20 4.17 -11.60 13.43
N GLU A 21 4.26 -12.49 14.42
CA GLU A 21 4.05 -13.93 14.21
C GLU A 21 2.63 -14.22 13.73
N GLY A 22 1.63 -13.61 14.38
CA GLY A 22 0.22 -13.73 13.99
C GLY A 22 -0.04 -13.27 12.57
N LEU A 23 0.55 -12.14 12.14
CA LEU A 23 0.48 -11.66 10.77
C LEU A 23 1.02 -12.72 9.78
N LEU A 24 2.19 -13.28 10.04
CA LEU A 24 2.80 -14.26 9.15
C LEU A 24 2.00 -15.57 9.08
N ARG A 25 1.50 -16.03 10.22
CA ARG A 25 0.59 -17.20 10.28
C ARG A 25 -0.71 -16.95 9.54
N PHE A 26 -1.26 -15.74 9.62
CA PHE A 26 -2.46 -15.35 8.90
C PHE A 26 -2.22 -15.33 7.36
N ILE A 27 -1.09 -14.82 6.91
CA ILE A 27 -0.68 -14.90 5.49
C ILE A 27 -0.62 -16.35 5.01
N LYS A 28 -0.01 -17.24 5.79
CA LYS A 28 0.07 -18.67 5.49
C LYS A 28 -1.33 -19.30 5.43
N LEU A 29 -2.21 -18.95 6.37
CA LEU A 29 -3.61 -19.41 6.39
C LEU A 29 -4.35 -18.98 5.10
N LEU A 30 -4.27 -17.71 4.74
CA LEU A 30 -4.92 -17.19 3.53
C LEU A 30 -4.39 -17.86 2.25
N ARG A 31 -3.09 -18.12 2.17
CA ARG A 31 -2.50 -18.85 1.04
C ARG A 31 -3.05 -20.28 0.96
N ASN A 32 -3.20 -20.96 2.08
CA ASN A 32 -3.78 -22.31 2.12
C ASN A 32 -5.26 -22.30 1.72
N LEU A 33 -6.05 -21.38 2.26
CA LEU A 33 -7.48 -21.25 1.95
C LEU A 33 -7.74 -20.86 0.48
N SER A 34 -6.83 -20.10 -0.13
CA SER A 34 -6.92 -19.69 -1.52
C SER A 34 -6.37 -20.72 -2.51
N SER A 35 -6.01 -21.91 -2.07
CA SER A 35 -5.37 -22.95 -2.91
C SER A 35 -4.04 -22.47 -3.53
N GLY A 36 -3.22 -21.78 -2.74
CA GLY A 36 -1.87 -21.37 -3.12
C GLY A 36 -1.79 -20.07 -3.93
N LYS A 37 -2.85 -19.26 -3.97
CA LYS A 37 -2.77 -17.93 -4.60
C LYS A 37 -1.81 -17.02 -3.85
N PRO A 38 -1.13 -16.09 -4.56
CA PRO A 38 -0.21 -15.14 -3.92
C PRO A 38 -0.91 -14.29 -2.86
N VAL A 39 -0.30 -14.20 -1.68
CA VAL A 39 -0.77 -13.40 -0.55
C VAL A 39 0.36 -12.49 -0.07
N GLY A 40 0.08 -11.21 0.06
CA GLY A 40 1.01 -10.22 0.57
C GLY A 40 0.28 -9.16 1.38
N PHE A 41 1.00 -8.13 1.75
CA PHE A 41 0.44 -7.00 2.50
C PHE A 41 1.00 -5.67 2.00
N LYS A 42 0.30 -4.60 2.37
CA LYS A 42 0.72 -3.22 2.14
C LYS A 42 1.04 -2.55 3.47
N LEU A 43 2.12 -1.82 3.52
CA LEU A 43 2.50 -1.03 4.69
C LEU A 43 2.99 0.36 4.28
N CYS A 44 2.77 1.35 5.14
CA CYS A 44 3.56 2.56 5.19
C CYS A 44 4.63 2.35 6.28
N LEU A 45 5.88 2.55 5.93
CA LEU A 45 6.98 2.38 6.88
C LEU A 45 6.90 3.46 7.96
N GLY A 46 6.73 3.06 9.21
CA GLY A 46 6.84 3.91 10.38
C GLY A 46 8.25 3.83 10.95
N GLN A 47 8.45 2.96 11.92
CA GLN A 47 9.76 2.72 12.52
C GLN A 47 10.51 1.61 11.77
N LYS A 48 11.73 1.90 11.36
CA LYS A 48 12.59 0.93 10.66
C LYS A 48 12.80 -0.36 11.45
N LYS A 49 12.92 -0.24 12.78
CA LYS A 49 13.11 -1.39 13.67
C LYS A 49 11.99 -2.41 13.60
N GLU A 50 10.74 -1.95 13.46
CA GLU A 50 9.57 -2.85 13.36
C GLU A 50 9.63 -3.68 12.08
N PHE A 51 10.04 -3.08 10.96
CA PHE A 51 10.23 -3.82 9.72
C PHE A 51 11.39 -4.81 9.80
N THR A 52 12.49 -4.44 10.43
CA THR A 52 13.62 -5.36 10.69
C THR A 52 13.15 -6.58 11.50
N GLN A 53 12.41 -6.35 12.59
CA GLN A 53 11.85 -7.43 13.40
C GLN A 53 10.91 -8.34 12.60
N LEU A 54 10.07 -7.76 11.74
CA LEU A 54 9.21 -8.53 10.84
C LEU A 54 10.03 -9.43 9.90
N CYS A 55 11.11 -8.93 9.32
CA CYS A 55 11.98 -9.71 8.44
C CYS A 55 12.74 -10.82 9.17
N GLU A 56 13.18 -10.57 10.39
CA GLU A 56 13.79 -11.59 11.24
C GLU A 56 12.79 -12.71 11.59
N GLU A 57 11.55 -12.33 11.88
CA GLU A 57 10.47 -13.26 12.16
C GLU A 57 10.10 -14.11 10.94
N MET A 58 10.08 -13.51 9.73
CA MET A 58 9.91 -14.27 8.48
C MET A 58 10.96 -15.38 8.35
N LYS A 59 12.20 -15.09 8.67
CA LYS A 59 13.28 -16.09 8.64
C LYS A 59 13.11 -17.16 9.72
N ARG A 60 12.76 -16.75 10.93
CA ARG A 60 12.56 -17.67 12.06
C ARG A 60 11.48 -18.70 11.78
N LEU A 61 10.37 -18.26 11.17
CA LEU A 61 9.21 -19.10 10.90
C LEU A 61 9.27 -19.79 9.53
N ASP A 62 10.19 -19.39 8.68
CA ASP A 62 10.23 -19.76 7.23
C ASP A 62 8.88 -19.50 6.54
N ILE A 63 8.28 -18.35 6.86
CA ILE A 63 7.03 -17.87 6.26
C ILE A 63 7.29 -16.52 5.62
N TYR A 64 7.08 -16.43 4.31
CA TYR A 64 7.32 -15.22 3.53
C TYR A 64 6.03 -14.80 2.81
N PRO A 65 5.67 -13.51 2.80
CA PRO A 65 4.63 -13.03 1.88
C PRO A 65 5.12 -13.16 0.43
N ASP A 66 4.21 -13.31 -0.50
CA ASP A 66 4.57 -13.36 -1.92
C ASP A 66 4.97 -11.96 -2.43
N PHE A 67 4.37 -10.93 -1.84
CA PHE A 67 4.71 -9.54 -2.12
C PHE A 67 4.53 -8.62 -0.90
N ILE A 68 5.27 -7.52 -0.90
CA ILE A 68 5.11 -6.40 0.04
C ILE A 68 4.91 -5.13 -0.79
N THR A 69 3.80 -4.44 -0.58
CA THR A 69 3.60 -3.11 -1.17
C THR A 69 4.09 -2.05 -0.18
N VAL A 70 5.16 -1.38 -0.54
CA VAL A 70 5.70 -0.23 0.19
C VAL A 70 4.95 1.01 -0.25
N ASP A 71 4.03 1.47 0.57
CA ASP A 71 3.31 2.72 0.36
C ASP A 71 4.01 3.85 1.12
N GLY A 72 4.08 5.02 0.55
CA GLY A 72 4.72 6.16 1.19
C GLY A 72 3.76 6.98 2.03
N ALA A 73 4.35 7.91 2.80
CA ALA A 73 3.62 8.91 3.57
C ALA A 73 2.89 9.94 2.68
N GLU A 74 3.10 9.89 1.36
CA GLU A 74 2.56 10.84 0.39
C GLU A 74 1.02 10.85 0.33
N GLY A 75 0.39 9.90 1.01
CA GLY A 75 -1.05 9.85 1.18
C GLY A 75 -1.83 9.43 -0.05
N GLY A 76 -3.14 9.37 0.10
CA GLY A 76 -4.08 8.82 -0.86
C GLY A 76 -4.88 9.86 -1.65
N THR A 77 -6.20 9.71 -1.58
CA THR A 77 -7.19 10.52 -2.29
C THR A 77 -7.63 11.74 -1.48
N GLY A 78 -8.64 12.48 -1.96
CA GLY A 78 -9.23 13.61 -1.25
C GLY A 78 -9.88 13.27 0.10
N ALA A 79 -10.16 12.01 0.38
CA ALA A 79 -10.65 11.56 1.67
C ALA A 79 -9.54 11.43 2.75
N ALA A 80 -8.27 11.46 2.36
CA ALA A 80 -7.17 11.40 3.31
C ALA A 80 -7.05 12.74 4.08
N PRO A 81 -6.99 12.72 5.42
CA PRO A 81 -6.78 13.93 6.21
C PRO A 81 -5.49 14.64 5.79
N LEU A 82 -5.58 15.94 5.52
CA LEU A 82 -4.45 16.74 5.05
C LEU A 82 -3.30 16.80 6.06
N GLU A 83 -3.62 16.73 7.34
CA GLU A 83 -2.68 16.75 8.45
C GLU A 83 -1.75 15.51 8.46
N TYR A 84 -2.19 14.42 7.85
CA TYR A 84 -1.43 13.17 7.80
C TYR A 84 -0.72 12.95 6.48
N THR A 85 -1.25 13.51 5.40
CA THR A 85 -0.64 13.40 4.07
C THR A 85 0.73 14.09 4.04
N ASP A 86 1.74 13.38 3.62
CA ASP A 86 3.15 13.79 3.62
C ASP A 86 3.75 14.03 5.04
N ALA A 87 2.98 13.83 6.11
CA ALA A 87 3.39 14.14 7.48
C ALA A 87 3.58 12.91 8.39
N VAL A 88 2.88 11.81 8.13
CA VAL A 88 2.92 10.61 8.97
C VAL A 88 3.48 9.43 8.18
N GLY A 89 4.58 8.85 8.67
CA GLY A 89 5.30 7.75 8.03
C GLY A 89 6.51 8.21 7.20
N VAL A 90 7.20 7.25 6.62
CA VAL A 90 8.38 7.50 5.78
C VAL A 90 7.93 7.69 4.32
N PRO A 91 8.44 8.69 3.60
CA PRO A 91 8.17 8.83 2.17
C PRO A 91 8.57 7.57 1.38
N MET A 92 7.87 7.30 0.27
CA MET A 92 8.00 6.05 -0.49
C MET A 92 9.44 5.72 -0.88
N ARG A 93 10.20 6.68 -1.41
CA ARG A 93 11.55 6.41 -1.92
C ARG A 93 12.53 5.95 -0.84
N PRO A 94 12.73 6.69 0.27
CA PRO A 94 13.60 6.21 1.36
C PRO A 94 13.07 4.93 2.01
N ALA A 95 11.74 4.74 2.09
CA ALA A 95 11.15 3.50 2.57
C ALA A 95 11.49 2.32 1.65
N LEU A 96 11.35 2.48 0.34
CA LEU A 96 11.67 1.46 -0.66
C LEU A 96 13.14 1.03 -0.58
N VAL A 97 14.06 2.01 -0.54
CA VAL A 97 15.50 1.73 -0.43
C VAL A 97 15.79 0.94 0.84
N PHE A 98 15.22 1.35 1.97
CA PHE A 98 15.41 0.66 3.24
C PHE A 98 14.85 -0.77 3.19
N VAL A 99 13.62 -0.97 2.70
CA VAL A 99 12.98 -2.28 2.57
C VAL A 99 13.82 -3.20 1.67
N HIS A 100 14.23 -2.71 0.50
CA HIS A 100 15.07 -3.47 -0.42
C HIS A 100 16.40 -3.90 0.22
N GLN A 101 17.10 -2.97 0.87
CA GLN A 101 18.36 -3.23 1.56
C GLN A 101 18.20 -4.23 2.71
N GLU A 102 17.14 -4.12 3.49
CA GLU A 102 16.89 -4.99 4.64
C GLU A 102 16.57 -6.42 4.21
N LEU A 103 15.71 -6.60 3.20
CA LEU A 103 15.43 -7.90 2.61
C LEU A 103 16.69 -8.54 2.01
N THR A 104 17.54 -7.73 1.37
CA THR A 104 18.81 -8.18 0.79
C THR A 104 19.81 -8.58 1.87
N ARG A 105 19.96 -7.75 2.90
CA ARG A 105 20.83 -8.02 4.07
C ARG A 105 20.50 -9.35 4.74
N LEU A 106 19.23 -9.68 4.82
CA LEU A 106 18.75 -10.92 5.44
C LEU A 106 18.70 -12.12 4.47
N GLY A 107 19.00 -11.92 3.18
CA GLY A 107 19.01 -12.98 2.17
C GLY A 107 17.62 -13.51 1.81
N ILE A 108 16.59 -12.68 1.94
CA ILE A 108 15.19 -13.03 1.65
C ILE A 108 14.57 -12.20 0.51
N ARG A 109 15.36 -11.31 -0.10
CA ARG A 109 14.86 -10.41 -1.17
C ARG A 109 14.25 -11.15 -2.36
N ASP A 110 14.84 -12.26 -2.75
CA ASP A 110 14.41 -13.05 -3.91
C ASP A 110 13.11 -13.82 -3.68
N LYS A 111 12.73 -14.02 -2.41
CA LYS A 111 11.49 -14.70 -2.02
C LYS A 111 10.26 -13.78 -2.06
N ILE A 112 10.46 -12.45 -2.11
CA ILE A 112 9.40 -11.45 -1.91
C ILE A 112 9.43 -10.44 -3.04
N ARG A 113 8.30 -10.22 -3.71
CA ARG A 113 8.15 -9.13 -4.67
C ARG A 113 7.88 -7.82 -3.95
N VAL A 114 8.64 -6.79 -4.29
CA VAL A 114 8.48 -5.45 -3.72
C VAL A 114 7.74 -4.57 -4.70
N ILE A 115 6.59 -4.08 -4.29
CA ILE A 115 5.73 -3.17 -5.07
C ILE A 115 5.84 -1.78 -4.44
N ALA A 116 6.19 -0.78 -5.23
CA ALA A 116 6.24 0.60 -4.73
C ALA A 116 4.93 1.35 -5.03
N SER A 117 4.48 2.13 -4.05
CA SER A 117 3.27 2.96 -4.15
C SER A 117 3.51 4.32 -3.49
N GLY A 118 3.36 5.40 -4.25
CA GLY A 118 3.56 6.76 -3.73
C GLY A 118 3.77 7.79 -4.83
N LYS A 119 2.70 8.36 -5.35
CA LYS A 119 2.68 9.45 -6.34
C LYS A 119 3.62 9.24 -7.55
N ILE A 120 3.67 8.03 -8.08
CA ILE A 120 4.37 7.71 -9.33
C ILE A 120 3.48 8.20 -10.48
N VAL A 121 3.92 9.23 -11.20
CA VAL A 121 3.07 9.96 -12.15
C VAL A 121 3.60 9.89 -13.58
N ASN A 122 4.89 9.80 -13.78
CA ASN A 122 5.52 9.83 -15.09
C ASN A 122 6.54 8.69 -15.28
N ALA A 123 7.05 8.54 -16.51
CA ALA A 123 7.99 7.48 -16.87
C ALA A 123 9.32 7.56 -16.10
N PHE A 124 9.81 8.77 -15.79
CA PHE A 124 11.01 8.93 -14.99
C PHE A 124 10.84 8.51 -13.54
N ASP A 125 9.67 8.79 -12.95
CA ASP A 125 9.33 8.30 -11.61
C ASP A 125 9.30 6.77 -11.59
N LEU A 126 8.70 6.15 -12.61
CA LEU A 126 8.64 4.71 -12.76
C LEU A 126 10.06 4.12 -12.86
N LEU A 127 10.86 4.59 -13.83
CA LEU A 127 12.22 4.10 -14.05
C LEU A 127 13.08 4.22 -12.79
N ARG A 128 13.07 5.40 -12.16
CA ARG A 128 13.80 5.63 -10.90
C ARG A 128 13.34 4.69 -9.79
N THR A 129 12.04 4.48 -9.65
CA THR A 129 11.50 3.62 -8.60
C THR A 129 11.91 2.16 -8.79
N LEU A 130 11.87 1.65 -10.02
CA LEU A 130 12.38 0.32 -10.35
C LEU A 130 13.90 0.21 -10.06
N SER A 131 14.67 1.23 -10.42
CA SER A 131 16.12 1.28 -10.15
C SER A 131 16.47 1.32 -8.65
N LEU A 132 15.54 1.79 -7.80
CA LEU A 132 15.70 1.79 -6.33
C LEU A 132 15.35 0.47 -5.67
N GLY A 133 14.94 -0.54 -6.45
CA GLY A 133 14.71 -1.90 -5.94
C GLY A 133 13.26 -2.38 -5.93
N ALA A 134 12.32 -1.66 -6.55
CA ALA A 134 10.98 -2.18 -6.77
C ALA A 134 10.94 -3.20 -7.92
N ASP A 135 10.12 -4.24 -7.81
CA ASP A 135 9.80 -5.15 -8.91
C ASP A 135 8.62 -4.62 -9.75
N CYS A 136 7.70 -3.91 -9.09
CA CYS A 136 6.50 -3.32 -9.69
C CYS A 136 6.18 -1.96 -9.05
N CYS A 137 5.33 -1.18 -9.73
CA CYS A 137 4.88 0.12 -9.26
C CYS A 137 3.37 0.28 -9.39
N ASN A 138 2.73 0.86 -8.37
CA ASN A 138 1.36 1.34 -8.43
C ASN A 138 1.34 2.79 -8.92
N ALA A 139 0.71 3.05 -10.06
CA ALA A 139 0.66 4.36 -10.70
C ALA A 139 -0.76 4.95 -10.74
N ALA A 140 -1.55 4.76 -9.68
CA ALA A 140 -2.96 5.16 -9.62
C ALA A 140 -3.19 6.64 -9.96
N ARG A 141 -2.34 7.54 -9.49
CA ARG A 141 -2.45 8.98 -9.76
C ARG A 141 -2.26 9.29 -11.25
N ALA A 142 -1.33 8.64 -11.94
CA ALA A 142 -1.12 8.80 -13.37
C ALA A 142 -2.38 8.38 -14.16
N PHE A 143 -2.98 7.24 -13.82
CA PHE A 143 -4.23 6.79 -14.45
C PHE A 143 -5.40 7.72 -14.14
N MET A 144 -5.53 8.21 -12.92
CA MET A 144 -6.59 9.19 -12.60
C MET A 144 -6.46 10.47 -13.44
N LEU A 145 -5.25 10.98 -13.58
CA LEU A 145 -4.99 12.17 -14.41
C LEU A 145 -5.31 11.91 -15.89
N SER A 146 -4.96 10.73 -16.42
CA SER A 146 -5.29 10.36 -17.80
C SER A 146 -6.79 10.22 -18.07
N LEU A 147 -7.57 9.94 -17.02
CA LEU A 147 -9.04 9.93 -17.06
C LEU A 147 -9.66 11.34 -16.90
N GLY A 148 -8.85 12.37 -16.79
CA GLY A 148 -9.32 13.75 -16.65
C GLY A 148 -9.53 14.23 -15.22
N CYS A 149 -8.92 13.58 -14.22
CA CYS A 149 -8.95 14.07 -12.84
C CYS A 149 -8.26 15.44 -12.74
N ILE A 150 -8.96 16.41 -12.17
CA ILE A 150 -8.49 17.78 -11.95
C ILE A 150 -8.02 18.03 -10.52
N GLN A 151 -7.90 16.97 -9.71
CA GLN A 151 -7.52 17.04 -8.29
C GLN A 151 -8.43 17.95 -7.45
N ALA A 152 -9.74 17.90 -7.71
CA ALA A 152 -10.74 18.70 -6.96
C ALA A 152 -10.92 18.25 -5.49
N LEU A 153 -10.27 17.16 -5.06
CA LEU A 153 -10.34 16.61 -3.70
C LEU A 153 -11.77 16.31 -3.20
N ARG A 154 -12.66 15.90 -4.11
CA ARG A 154 -14.05 15.53 -3.83
C ARG A 154 -14.33 14.05 -4.13
N CYS A 155 -13.34 13.19 -3.89
CA CYS A 155 -13.43 11.78 -4.24
C CYS A 155 -14.39 10.98 -3.35
N ASP A 156 -14.65 11.47 -2.13
CA ASP A 156 -15.48 10.85 -1.10
C ASP A 156 -16.90 11.41 -1.01
N THR A 157 -17.21 12.48 -1.76
CA THR A 157 -18.49 13.21 -1.64
C THR A 157 -19.51 12.87 -2.75
N ASN A 158 -19.18 11.95 -3.64
CA ASN A 158 -19.98 11.63 -4.84
C ASN A 158 -20.27 12.86 -5.75
N SER A 159 -19.44 13.91 -5.66
CA SER A 159 -19.60 15.17 -6.39
C SER A 159 -18.34 15.54 -7.20
N CYS A 160 -17.61 14.52 -7.68
CA CYS A 160 -16.41 14.71 -8.50
C CYS A 160 -16.76 15.45 -9.81
N PRO A 161 -16.27 16.67 -10.04
CA PRO A 161 -16.69 17.47 -11.20
C PRO A 161 -16.38 16.84 -12.56
N PRO A 162 -15.20 16.20 -12.78
CA PRO A 162 -14.90 15.52 -14.04
C PRO A 162 -15.51 14.11 -14.16
N GLY A 163 -16.27 13.62 -13.20
CA GLY A 163 -16.92 12.33 -13.26
C GLY A 163 -16.06 11.11 -12.95
N VAL A 164 -14.79 11.29 -12.54
CA VAL A 164 -13.85 10.17 -12.33
C VAL A 164 -14.18 9.35 -11.07
N ALA A 165 -14.67 10.01 -10.01
CA ALA A 165 -14.94 9.38 -8.71
C ALA A 165 -16.37 9.70 -8.23
N THR A 166 -17.36 9.43 -9.07
CA THR A 166 -18.77 9.62 -8.73
C THR A 166 -19.64 8.60 -9.44
N LEU A 167 -20.76 8.27 -8.84
CA LEU A 167 -21.84 7.48 -9.43
C LEU A 167 -23.03 8.36 -9.88
N ASP A 168 -22.93 9.69 -9.76
CA ASP A 168 -23.99 10.61 -10.23
C ASP A 168 -24.07 10.55 -11.76
N PRO A 169 -25.21 10.10 -12.35
CA PRO A 169 -25.33 9.95 -13.81
C PRO A 169 -25.18 11.26 -14.60
N ARG A 170 -25.31 12.42 -13.93
CA ARG A 170 -25.14 13.73 -14.56
C ARG A 170 -23.66 14.10 -14.72
N LEU A 171 -22.78 13.49 -13.92
CA LEU A 171 -21.33 13.75 -13.90
C LEU A 171 -20.53 12.62 -14.55
N THR A 172 -21.00 11.37 -14.49
CA THR A 172 -20.40 10.23 -15.20
C THR A 172 -20.65 10.36 -16.71
N LYS A 173 -19.57 10.28 -17.48
CA LYS A 173 -19.61 10.28 -18.95
C LYS A 173 -19.62 8.88 -19.51
#